data_52bec12a6118fb978076d6f9aa836f92
#
_entry.id   52bec12a6118fb978076d6f9aa836f92
#
_cell.length_a   1.000
_cell.length_b   1.000
_cell.length_c   1.000
_cell.angle_alpha   90.00
_cell.angle_beta   90.00
_cell.angle_gamma   90.00
#
_symmetry.space_group_name_H-M   'P 1'
#
loop_
_entity.id
_entity.type
_entity.pdbx_description
1 polymer ?
#
loop_
_entity_poly.entity_id
_entity_poly.type
_entity_poly.pdbx_seq_one_letter_code
_entity_poly.pdbx_strand_id
1 'polypeptide(L)'
;MFELNEKTAVITGGGSGIGKAIAQLFARQGAHVHVVDLNDAACLQVVREIREDAGRVTSHACDVARQADVKALMENIGPFDILVNNAGIAHIGKADTTSEEDFDRVMSVNVKGVYNCLHAAIPQLRANGGGVILNMASVAAWVGIKERFAYSTAKGAVMAMTLSVAKDYLQDGIRCNSISPGRVHTPFVDGFLARNYPGREAEMFEQLSKTQPIGRMAQPDEVAALALYLCSKEAAFITGTDYPIDGGFITLNT
;
A
#
# COMPACT_ATOMS: atom_id res chain seq x y z
N MET A 1 17.53 12.21 -9.71
CA MET A 1 16.27 11.74 -10.34
C MET A 1 15.46 10.99 -9.30
N PHE A 2 14.17 11.27 -9.19
CA PHE A 2 13.27 10.69 -8.19
C PHE A 2 13.67 10.96 -6.73
N GLU A 3 14.27 12.11 -6.47
CA GLU A 3 14.66 12.53 -5.13
C GLU A 3 13.44 13.01 -4.33
N LEU A 4 13.42 12.68 -3.05
CA LEU A 4 12.43 13.11 -2.07
C LEU A 4 13.06 13.98 -0.96
N ASN A 5 14.11 14.71 -1.30
CA ASN A 5 14.78 15.62 -0.37
C ASN A 5 13.78 16.58 0.26
N GLU A 6 13.88 16.75 1.58
CA GLU A 6 13.01 17.60 2.40
C GLU A 6 11.53 17.20 2.42
N LYS A 7 11.17 16.08 1.80
CA LYS A 7 9.80 15.55 1.85
C LYS A 7 9.57 14.73 3.11
N THR A 8 8.37 14.84 3.64
CA THR A 8 7.87 13.99 4.72
C THR A 8 6.83 13.03 4.15
N ALA A 9 7.03 11.73 4.37
CA ALA A 9 6.17 10.67 3.85
C ALA A 9 5.59 9.83 4.99
N VAL A 10 4.28 9.61 4.97
CA VAL A 10 3.56 8.72 5.89
C VAL A 10 3.21 7.44 5.14
N ILE A 11 3.65 6.28 5.64
CA ILE A 11 3.48 4.98 4.98
C ILE A 11 2.77 4.02 5.93
N THR A 12 1.51 3.66 5.63
CA THR A 12 0.75 2.69 6.41
C THR A 12 1.07 1.26 5.99
N GLY A 13 1.03 0.31 6.94
CA GLY A 13 1.51 -1.05 6.69
C GLY A 13 3.00 -1.09 6.40
N GLY A 14 3.77 -0.16 6.97
CA GLY A 14 5.18 0.04 6.70
C GLY A 14 6.12 -0.92 7.42
N GLY A 15 5.60 -1.77 8.31
CA GLY A 15 6.39 -2.72 9.10
C GLY A 15 6.88 -3.94 8.33
N SER A 16 6.34 -4.24 7.15
CA SER A 16 6.72 -5.43 6.38
C SER A 16 6.45 -5.29 4.88
N GLY A 17 6.94 -6.23 4.08
CA GLY A 17 6.61 -6.41 2.67
C GLY A 17 6.79 -5.14 1.83
N ILE A 18 5.76 -4.81 1.04
CA ILE A 18 5.78 -3.66 0.12
C ILE A 18 5.95 -2.35 0.88
N GLY A 19 5.21 -2.14 1.99
CA GLY A 19 5.30 -0.91 2.78
C GLY A 19 6.69 -0.68 3.36
N LYS A 20 7.34 -1.73 3.85
CA LYS A 20 8.74 -1.68 4.32
C LYS A 20 9.70 -1.28 3.19
N ALA A 21 9.58 -1.91 2.01
CA ALA A 21 10.43 -1.60 0.86
C ALA A 21 10.26 -0.15 0.39
N ILE A 22 8.99 0.36 0.38
CA ILE A 22 8.71 1.77 0.08
C ILE A 22 9.38 2.67 1.12
N ALA A 23 9.24 2.37 2.42
CA ALA A 23 9.80 3.16 3.51
C ALA A 23 11.34 3.27 3.39
N GLN A 24 12.00 2.14 3.16
CA GLN A 24 13.46 2.10 2.98
C GLN A 24 13.90 2.88 1.75
N LEU A 25 13.21 2.69 0.61
CA LEU A 25 13.58 3.39 -0.62
C LEU A 25 13.36 4.90 -0.51
N PHE A 26 12.23 5.34 0.07
CA PHE A 26 11.94 6.77 0.26
C PHE A 26 12.95 7.43 1.18
N ALA A 27 13.34 6.76 2.27
CA ALA A 27 14.38 7.25 3.17
C ALA A 27 15.74 7.39 2.47
N ARG A 28 16.13 6.39 1.65
CA ARG A 28 17.37 6.47 0.82
C ARG A 28 17.31 7.61 -0.20
N GLN A 29 16.13 8.02 -0.63
CA GLN A 29 15.92 9.16 -1.55
C GLN A 29 15.74 10.49 -0.83
N GLY A 30 16.03 10.56 0.47
CA GLY A 30 16.11 11.80 1.26
C GLY A 30 14.83 12.17 2.00
N ALA A 31 13.76 11.39 1.93
CA ALA A 31 12.54 11.66 2.69
C ALA A 31 12.73 11.43 4.20
N HIS A 32 12.01 12.21 5.03
CA HIS A 32 11.70 11.79 6.38
C HIS A 32 10.48 10.87 6.34
N VAL A 33 10.66 9.61 6.75
CA VAL A 33 9.62 8.59 6.64
C VAL A 33 8.97 8.32 8.00
N HIS A 34 7.65 8.41 8.06
CA HIS A 34 6.83 7.94 9.17
C HIS A 34 6.30 6.54 8.83
N VAL A 35 6.87 5.52 9.46
CA VAL A 35 6.46 4.12 9.32
C VAL A 35 5.30 3.85 10.28
N VAL A 36 4.13 3.53 9.72
CA VAL A 36 2.90 3.28 10.49
C VAL A 36 2.48 1.84 10.31
N ASP A 37 2.31 1.10 11.39
CA ASP A 37 1.81 -0.29 11.38
C ASP A 37 1.09 -0.59 12.68
N LEU A 38 0.24 -1.63 12.69
CA LEU A 38 -0.36 -2.16 13.90
C LEU A 38 0.68 -2.85 14.78
N ASN A 39 1.71 -3.45 14.17
CA ASN A 39 2.80 -4.16 14.84
C ASN A 39 3.98 -3.21 15.12
N ASP A 40 4.02 -2.69 16.36
CA ASP A 40 5.09 -1.78 16.80
C ASP A 40 6.50 -2.39 16.69
N ALA A 41 6.65 -3.68 17.03
CA ALA A 41 7.95 -4.35 16.93
C ALA A 41 8.47 -4.40 15.48
N ALA A 42 7.58 -4.61 14.50
CA ALA A 42 7.93 -4.57 13.09
C ALA A 42 8.34 -3.14 12.65
N CYS A 43 7.60 -2.12 13.11
CA CYS A 43 7.99 -0.72 12.88
C CYS A 43 9.39 -0.41 13.41
N LEU A 44 9.67 -0.79 14.66
CA LEU A 44 10.98 -0.56 15.30
C LEU A 44 12.11 -1.28 14.57
N GLN A 45 11.86 -2.46 13.98
CA GLN A 45 12.86 -3.15 13.16
C GLN A 45 13.17 -2.35 11.89
N VAL A 46 12.15 -1.86 11.19
CA VAL A 46 12.34 -1.03 9.98
C VAL A 46 13.07 0.28 10.31
N VAL A 47 12.77 0.89 11.47
CA VAL A 47 13.48 2.09 11.94
C VAL A 47 14.97 1.81 12.13
N ARG A 48 15.34 0.68 12.74
CA ARG A 48 16.76 0.31 12.89
C ARG A 48 17.46 0.21 11.54
N GLU A 49 16.87 -0.55 10.62
CA GLU A 49 17.43 -0.76 9.28
C GLU A 49 17.60 0.55 8.49
N ILE A 50 16.61 1.45 8.53
CA ILE A 50 16.72 2.75 7.85
C ILE A 50 17.77 3.65 8.48
N ARG A 51 17.92 3.63 9.81
CA ARG A 51 18.93 4.44 10.51
C ARG A 51 20.35 3.94 10.28
N GLU A 52 20.55 2.65 10.08
CA GLU A 52 21.86 2.08 9.68
C GLU A 52 22.32 2.67 8.34
N ASP A 53 21.37 2.97 7.44
CA ASP A 53 21.61 3.63 6.15
C ASP A 53 21.61 5.19 6.26
N ALA A 54 21.69 5.74 7.47
CA ALA A 54 21.61 7.19 7.77
C ALA A 54 20.31 7.88 7.33
N GLY A 55 19.23 7.13 7.13
CA GLY A 55 17.91 7.65 6.76
C GLY A 55 17.18 8.28 7.94
N ARG A 56 16.28 9.25 7.63
CA ARG A 56 15.41 9.89 8.61
C ARG A 56 14.09 9.13 8.72
N VAL A 57 13.80 8.60 9.91
CA VAL A 57 12.62 7.76 10.12
C VAL A 57 12.08 7.85 11.53
N THR A 58 10.75 7.80 11.66
CA THR A 58 9.98 7.69 12.91
C THR A 58 8.95 6.58 12.79
N SER A 59 8.75 5.78 13.84
CA SER A 59 7.73 4.73 13.87
C SER A 59 6.49 5.15 14.66
N HIS A 60 5.35 4.57 14.27
CA HIS A 60 4.07 4.78 14.95
C HIS A 60 3.27 3.48 14.95
N ALA A 61 2.82 3.04 16.12
CA ALA A 61 1.81 1.98 16.24
C ALA A 61 0.42 2.60 16.04
N CYS A 62 -0.33 2.13 15.04
CA CYS A 62 -1.68 2.66 14.77
C CYS A 62 -2.54 1.60 14.07
N ASP A 63 -3.77 1.47 14.54
CA ASP A 63 -4.81 0.73 13.84
C ASP A 63 -5.53 1.66 12.85
N VAL A 64 -5.26 1.49 11.56
CA VAL A 64 -5.89 2.32 10.51
C VAL A 64 -7.42 2.15 10.44
N ALA A 65 -7.97 1.04 10.94
CA ALA A 65 -9.42 0.81 11.00
C ALA A 65 -10.12 1.73 12.03
N ARG A 66 -9.37 2.37 12.93
CA ARG A 66 -9.88 3.24 13.98
C ARG A 66 -9.63 4.71 13.64
N GLN A 67 -10.69 5.42 13.22
CA GLN A 67 -10.57 6.82 12.76
C GLN A 67 -9.95 7.74 13.81
N ALA A 68 -10.30 7.56 15.09
CA ALA A 68 -9.76 8.40 16.17
C ALA A 68 -8.23 8.24 16.29
N ASP A 69 -7.72 7.00 16.16
CA ASP A 69 -6.29 6.70 16.26
C ASP A 69 -5.53 7.33 15.06
N VAL A 70 -6.11 7.21 13.86
CA VAL A 70 -5.53 7.82 12.64
C VAL A 70 -5.51 9.34 12.74
N LYS A 71 -6.60 9.95 13.21
CA LYS A 71 -6.67 11.40 13.40
C LYS A 71 -5.61 11.89 14.38
N ALA A 72 -5.52 11.28 15.55
CA ALA A 72 -4.50 11.63 16.56
C ALA A 72 -3.07 11.43 16.03
N LEU A 73 -2.84 10.35 15.26
CA LEU A 73 -1.56 10.10 14.61
C LEU A 73 -1.18 11.22 13.64
N MET A 74 -2.07 11.59 12.72
CA MET A 74 -1.78 12.62 11.72
C MET A 74 -1.58 13.99 12.35
N GLU A 75 -2.32 14.33 13.41
CA GLU A 75 -2.13 15.54 14.20
C GLU A 75 -0.74 15.56 14.89
N ASN A 76 -0.29 14.41 15.41
CA ASN A 76 1.02 14.28 16.05
C ASN A 76 2.19 14.34 15.06
N ILE A 77 2.01 13.80 13.83
CA ILE A 77 3.01 13.90 12.77
C ILE A 77 3.20 15.36 12.33
N GLY A 78 2.11 16.12 12.25
CA GLY A 78 2.11 17.48 11.71
C GLY A 78 2.16 17.51 10.18
N PRO A 79 2.69 18.57 9.55
CA PRO A 79 2.71 18.71 8.09
C PRO A 79 3.54 17.60 7.41
N PHE A 80 2.99 17.05 6.32
CA PHE A 80 3.68 16.08 5.46
C PHE A 80 3.29 16.27 3.99
N ASP A 81 4.08 15.68 3.07
CA ASP A 81 3.93 15.85 1.63
C ASP A 81 3.33 14.63 0.93
N ILE A 82 3.54 13.44 1.50
CA ILE A 82 3.21 12.16 0.83
C ILE A 82 2.48 11.24 1.81
N LEU A 83 1.33 10.71 1.38
CA LEU A 83 0.62 9.62 2.04
C LEU A 83 0.65 8.37 1.17
N VAL A 84 1.16 7.26 1.69
CA VAL A 84 1.06 5.94 1.06
C VAL A 84 0.12 5.05 1.88
N ASN A 85 -1.08 4.81 1.36
CA ASN A 85 -2.05 3.89 1.92
C ASN A 85 -1.75 2.47 1.46
N ASN A 86 -0.90 1.76 2.20
CA ASN A 86 -0.49 0.40 1.88
C ASN A 86 -1.02 -0.65 2.87
N ALA A 87 -1.39 -0.27 4.09
CA ALA A 87 -1.96 -1.21 5.06
C ALA A 87 -3.14 -1.99 4.47
N GLY A 88 -3.12 -3.31 4.65
CA GLY A 88 -4.17 -4.16 4.12
C GLY A 88 -4.01 -5.62 4.50
N ILE A 89 -5.13 -6.34 4.49
CA ILE A 89 -5.22 -7.77 4.76
C ILE A 89 -5.91 -8.47 3.60
N ALA A 90 -5.71 -9.77 3.48
CA ALA A 90 -6.44 -10.59 2.51
C ALA A 90 -7.33 -11.62 3.21
N HIS A 91 -8.33 -12.08 2.48
CA HIS A 91 -9.19 -13.20 2.86
C HIS A 91 -9.40 -14.11 1.64
N ILE A 92 -9.55 -15.41 1.90
CA ILE A 92 -9.88 -16.41 0.90
C ILE A 92 -11.31 -16.87 1.15
N GLY A 93 -12.18 -16.62 0.20
CA GLY A 93 -13.59 -17.00 0.29
C GLY A 93 -14.36 -16.53 -0.94
N LYS A 94 -15.48 -17.20 -1.20
CA LYS A 94 -16.47 -16.86 -2.20
C LYS A 94 -17.57 -16.00 -1.54
N ALA A 95 -18.51 -15.49 -2.33
CA ALA A 95 -19.61 -14.68 -1.82
C ALA A 95 -20.48 -15.43 -0.79
N ASP A 96 -20.69 -16.71 -0.99
CA ASP A 96 -21.51 -17.60 -0.15
C ASP A 96 -20.77 -18.24 1.02
N THR A 97 -19.42 -18.21 1.01
CA THR A 97 -18.57 -18.83 2.05
C THR A 97 -17.77 -17.84 2.88
N THR A 98 -17.79 -16.58 2.52
CA THR A 98 -17.18 -15.51 3.33
C THR A 98 -18.14 -15.15 4.47
N SER A 99 -17.70 -15.31 5.72
CA SER A 99 -18.50 -14.91 6.87
C SER A 99 -18.65 -13.39 6.95
N GLU A 100 -19.70 -12.92 7.62
CA GLU A 100 -19.90 -11.49 7.91
C GLU A 100 -18.69 -10.90 8.63
N GLU A 101 -18.16 -11.61 9.64
CA GLU A 101 -16.98 -11.21 10.40
C GLU A 101 -15.74 -11.02 9.50
N ASP A 102 -15.47 -11.97 8.60
CA ASP A 102 -14.33 -11.88 7.68
C ASP A 102 -14.52 -10.78 6.65
N PHE A 103 -15.74 -10.61 6.13
CA PHE A 103 -16.08 -9.52 5.23
C PHE A 103 -15.85 -8.16 5.90
N ASP A 104 -16.42 -7.96 7.09
CA ASP A 104 -16.31 -6.72 7.85
C ASP A 104 -14.87 -6.41 8.24
N ARG A 105 -14.09 -7.41 8.63
CA ARG A 105 -12.68 -7.27 8.94
C ARG A 105 -11.88 -6.78 7.73
N VAL A 106 -12.10 -7.37 6.55
CA VAL A 106 -11.44 -6.94 5.31
C VAL A 106 -11.86 -5.52 4.92
N MET A 107 -13.14 -5.21 4.98
CA MET A 107 -13.67 -3.87 4.66
C MET A 107 -13.17 -2.82 5.66
N SER A 108 -13.11 -3.17 6.94
CA SER A 108 -12.63 -2.28 8.00
C SER A 108 -11.17 -1.86 7.79
N VAL A 109 -10.29 -2.79 7.45
CA VAL A 109 -8.87 -2.48 7.23
C VAL A 109 -8.65 -1.87 5.85
N ASN A 110 -9.11 -2.54 4.77
CA ASN A 110 -8.71 -2.20 3.41
C ASN A 110 -9.50 -1.02 2.82
N VAL A 111 -10.71 -0.75 3.30
CA VAL A 111 -11.57 0.34 2.79
C VAL A 111 -11.67 1.45 3.80
N LYS A 112 -12.19 1.14 5.01
CA LYS A 112 -12.35 2.15 6.05
C LYS A 112 -11.00 2.68 6.52
N GLY A 113 -9.94 1.83 6.58
CA GLY A 113 -8.59 2.27 6.90
C GLY A 113 -8.04 3.30 5.90
N VAL A 114 -8.21 3.06 4.59
CA VAL A 114 -7.85 4.03 3.55
C VAL A 114 -8.68 5.30 3.69
N TYR A 115 -10.01 5.18 3.87
CA TYR A 115 -10.87 6.33 4.12
C TYR A 115 -10.43 7.15 5.34
N ASN A 116 -10.12 6.52 6.46
CA ASN A 116 -9.67 7.21 7.68
C ASN A 116 -8.38 8.01 7.44
N CYS A 117 -7.43 7.40 6.71
CA CYS A 117 -6.18 8.08 6.35
C CYS A 117 -6.42 9.26 5.41
N LEU A 118 -7.24 9.08 4.37
CA LEU A 118 -7.62 10.16 3.45
C LEU A 118 -8.32 11.30 4.19
N HIS A 119 -9.30 10.98 5.06
CA HIS A 119 -10.06 11.96 5.82
C HIS A 119 -9.17 12.82 6.73
N ALA A 120 -8.17 12.23 7.36
CA ALA A 120 -7.25 12.96 8.24
C ALA A 120 -6.13 13.69 7.47
N ALA A 121 -5.67 13.14 6.34
CA ALA A 121 -4.55 13.66 5.57
C ALA A 121 -4.91 14.85 4.66
N ILE A 122 -6.06 14.79 3.99
CA ILE A 122 -6.44 15.80 2.99
C ILE A 122 -6.44 17.24 3.55
N PRO A 123 -7.01 17.53 4.74
CA PRO A 123 -6.94 18.88 5.30
C PRO A 123 -5.51 19.38 5.53
N GLN A 124 -4.59 18.49 5.93
CA GLN A 124 -3.19 18.82 6.17
C GLN A 124 -2.43 19.05 4.85
N LEU A 125 -2.64 18.19 3.85
CA LEU A 125 -2.05 18.36 2.51
C LEU A 125 -2.51 19.70 1.88
N ARG A 126 -3.80 20.04 2.00
CA ARG A 126 -4.31 21.34 1.53
C ARG A 126 -3.63 22.51 2.24
N ALA A 127 -3.51 22.45 3.57
CA ALA A 127 -2.84 23.49 4.37
C ALA A 127 -1.34 23.61 4.01
N ASN A 128 -0.71 22.52 3.56
CA ASN A 128 0.69 22.49 3.12
C ASN A 128 0.87 22.91 1.65
N GLY A 129 -0.19 23.29 0.94
CA GLY A 129 -0.16 23.74 -0.46
C GLY A 129 -0.19 22.61 -1.49
N GLY A 130 -0.64 21.44 -1.10
CA GLY A 130 -0.76 20.26 -1.95
C GLY A 130 0.05 19.05 -1.46
N GLY A 131 0.11 18.01 -2.26
CA GLY A 131 0.87 16.81 -1.93
C GLY A 131 0.52 15.61 -2.81
N VAL A 132 0.99 14.44 -2.41
CA VAL A 132 0.78 13.18 -3.16
C VAL A 132 0.16 12.13 -2.28
N ILE A 133 -0.89 11.50 -2.80
CA ILE A 133 -1.52 10.33 -2.21
C ILE A 133 -1.30 9.14 -3.15
N LEU A 134 -0.79 8.04 -2.61
CA LEU A 134 -0.60 6.79 -3.33
C LEU A 134 -1.36 5.68 -2.59
N ASN A 135 -2.31 5.06 -3.26
CA ASN A 135 -3.11 3.98 -2.70
C ASN A 135 -2.66 2.62 -3.25
N MET A 136 -2.53 1.63 -2.39
CA MET A 136 -2.21 0.26 -2.81
C MET A 136 -3.50 -0.50 -3.12
N ALA A 137 -3.85 -0.57 -4.42
CA ALA A 137 -4.92 -1.39 -4.95
C ALA A 137 -4.46 -2.85 -5.16
N SER A 138 -4.86 -3.51 -6.23
CA SER A 138 -4.46 -4.87 -6.61
C SER A 138 -4.99 -5.21 -8.00
N VAL A 139 -4.36 -6.11 -8.73
CA VAL A 139 -4.95 -6.75 -9.93
C VAL A 139 -6.33 -7.35 -9.66
N ALA A 140 -6.64 -7.70 -8.40
CA ALA A 140 -7.95 -8.18 -7.96
C ALA A 140 -9.08 -7.14 -8.08
N ALA A 141 -8.75 -5.87 -8.31
CA ALA A 141 -9.72 -4.82 -8.63
C ALA A 141 -10.05 -4.75 -10.12
N TRP A 142 -9.20 -5.34 -10.97
CA TRP A 142 -9.32 -5.30 -12.43
C TRP A 142 -9.95 -6.56 -13.01
N VAL A 143 -9.60 -7.71 -12.44
CA VAL A 143 -10.01 -9.02 -12.96
C VAL A 143 -10.55 -9.91 -11.85
N GLY A 144 -11.47 -10.81 -12.21
CA GLY A 144 -11.98 -11.81 -11.27
C GLY A 144 -10.90 -12.80 -10.86
N ILE A 145 -10.60 -12.85 -9.57
CA ILE A 145 -9.70 -13.85 -8.99
C ILE A 145 -10.51 -14.79 -8.11
N LYS A 146 -10.34 -16.08 -8.38
CA LYS A 146 -11.06 -17.13 -7.64
C LYS A 146 -10.85 -17.01 -6.13
N GLU A 147 -11.93 -17.09 -5.37
CA GLU A 147 -11.92 -17.08 -3.91
C GLU A 147 -11.31 -15.81 -3.29
N ARG A 148 -11.58 -14.65 -3.90
CA ARG A 148 -11.12 -13.34 -3.39
C ARG A 148 -12.27 -12.33 -3.25
N PHE A 149 -13.49 -12.79 -2.98
CA PHE A 149 -14.70 -11.95 -2.99
C PHE A 149 -14.53 -10.66 -2.17
N ALA A 150 -14.32 -10.78 -0.85
CA ALA A 150 -14.17 -9.61 0.03
C ALA A 150 -12.94 -8.75 -0.33
N TYR A 151 -11.83 -9.41 -0.67
CA TYR A 151 -10.58 -8.71 -1.03
C TYR A 151 -10.72 -7.92 -2.34
N SER A 152 -11.27 -8.53 -3.39
CA SER A 152 -11.51 -7.87 -4.67
C SER A 152 -12.47 -6.69 -4.53
N THR A 153 -13.55 -6.87 -3.76
CA THR A 153 -14.51 -5.79 -3.44
C THR A 153 -13.79 -4.61 -2.78
N ALA A 154 -12.96 -4.89 -1.77
CA ALA A 154 -12.21 -3.85 -1.06
C ALA A 154 -11.21 -3.12 -1.98
N LYS A 155 -10.48 -3.85 -2.84
CA LYS A 155 -9.50 -3.24 -3.74
C LYS A 155 -10.16 -2.45 -4.89
N GLY A 156 -11.34 -2.85 -5.35
CA GLY A 156 -12.18 -2.05 -6.24
C GLY A 156 -12.63 -0.74 -5.59
N ALA A 157 -13.02 -0.76 -4.32
CA ALA A 157 -13.36 0.44 -3.57
C ALA A 157 -12.17 1.41 -3.45
N VAL A 158 -10.94 0.90 -3.24
CA VAL A 158 -9.72 1.73 -3.19
C VAL A 158 -9.46 2.44 -4.52
N MET A 159 -9.68 1.77 -5.67
CA MET A 159 -9.58 2.42 -6.99
C MET A 159 -10.61 3.53 -7.16
N ALA A 160 -11.86 3.29 -6.75
CA ALA A 160 -12.90 4.31 -6.81
C ALA A 160 -12.57 5.53 -5.93
N MET A 161 -12.08 5.31 -4.70
CA MET A 161 -11.60 6.39 -3.83
C MET A 161 -10.45 7.18 -4.48
N THR A 162 -9.51 6.51 -5.15
CA THR A 162 -8.39 7.15 -5.84
C THR A 162 -8.88 8.15 -6.88
N LEU A 163 -9.83 7.75 -7.73
CA LEU A 163 -10.40 8.61 -8.77
C LEU A 163 -11.18 9.79 -8.18
N SER A 164 -11.99 9.54 -7.15
CA SER A 164 -12.77 10.59 -6.48
C SER A 164 -11.84 11.64 -5.85
N VAL A 165 -10.84 11.22 -5.09
CA VAL A 165 -9.87 12.12 -4.46
C VAL A 165 -9.07 12.91 -5.50
N ALA A 166 -8.59 12.25 -6.56
CA ALA A 166 -7.88 12.94 -7.64
C ALA A 166 -8.73 14.03 -8.29
N LYS A 167 -10.03 13.78 -8.49
CA LYS A 167 -10.95 14.74 -9.09
C LYS A 167 -11.29 15.89 -8.15
N ASP A 168 -11.62 15.57 -6.89
CA ASP A 168 -12.16 16.54 -5.94
C ASP A 168 -11.10 17.55 -5.46
N TYR A 169 -9.83 17.09 -5.33
CA TYR A 169 -8.73 17.91 -4.75
C TYR A 169 -7.65 18.31 -5.76
N LEU A 170 -7.94 18.23 -7.06
CA LEU A 170 -7.02 18.65 -8.12
C LEU A 170 -6.60 20.13 -7.98
N GLN A 171 -7.57 20.99 -7.66
CA GLN A 171 -7.33 22.45 -7.50
C GLN A 171 -6.58 22.81 -6.20
N ASP A 172 -6.52 21.87 -5.25
CA ASP A 172 -5.75 21.99 -4.01
C ASP A 172 -4.29 21.54 -4.19
N GLY A 173 -3.87 21.21 -5.43
CA GLY A 173 -2.51 20.73 -5.70
C GLY A 173 -2.24 19.29 -5.22
N ILE A 174 -3.29 18.51 -4.95
CA ILE A 174 -3.16 17.12 -4.50
C ILE A 174 -3.27 16.17 -5.69
N ARG A 175 -2.24 15.35 -5.90
CA ARG A 175 -2.26 14.23 -6.83
C ARG A 175 -2.64 12.95 -6.08
N CYS A 176 -3.51 12.14 -6.66
CA CYS A 176 -3.88 10.85 -6.10
C CYS A 176 -3.84 9.78 -7.19
N ASN A 177 -3.03 8.74 -6.97
CA ASN A 177 -2.90 7.59 -7.87
C ASN A 177 -2.96 6.29 -7.09
N SER A 178 -3.10 5.16 -7.79
CA SER A 178 -2.97 3.84 -7.21
C SER A 178 -1.98 2.96 -7.97
N ILE A 179 -1.46 1.97 -7.26
CA ILE A 179 -0.71 0.86 -7.85
C ILE A 179 -1.52 -0.41 -7.64
N SER A 180 -1.62 -1.23 -8.67
CA SER A 180 -2.24 -2.56 -8.65
C SER A 180 -1.20 -3.65 -8.83
N PRO A 181 -0.57 -4.14 -7.74
CA PRO A 181 0.37 -5.24 -7.83
C PRO A 181 -0.31 -6.55 -8.21
N GLY A 182 0.39 -7.37 -8.98
CA GLY A 182 0.13 -8.79 -9.12
C GLY A 182 0.61 -9.56 -7.88
N ARG A 183 1.20 -10.74 -8.07
CA ARG A 183 1.80 -11.46 -6.94
C ARG A 183 3.16 -10.90 -6.61
N VAL A 184 3.34 -10.49 -5.35
CA VAL A 184 4.59 -10.00 -4.80
C VAL A 184 5.04 -10.94 -3.68
N HIS A 185 6.29 -11.41 -3.73
CA HIS A 185 6.87 -12.25 -2.69
C HIS A 185 7.10 -11.42 -1.43
N THR A 186 6.33 -11.69 -0.41
CA THR A 186 6.36 -10.97 0.87
C THR A 186 6.20 -11.97 2.01
N PRO A 187 6.54 -11.64 3.25
CA PRO A 187 6.26 -12.47 4.42
C PRO A 187 4.79 -12.89 4.54
N PHE A 188 3.88 -12.12 3.96
CA PHE A 188 2.47 -12.49 3.86
C PHE A 188 2.27 -13.75 2.99
N VAL A 189 2.95 -13.84 1.83
CA VAL A 189 2.90 -15.03 0.95
C VAL A 189 3.52 -16.23 1.64
N ASP A 190 4.66 -16.05 2.31
CA ASP A 190 5.33 -17.15 3.04
C ASP A 190 4.43 -17.68 4.17
N GLY A 191 3.83 -16.79 4.96
CA GLY A 191 2.89 -17.16 6.00
C GLY A 191 1.60 -17.80 5.46
N PHE A 192 1.15 -17.40 4.28
CA PHE A 192 0.02 -18.03 3.59
C PHE A 192 0.38 -19.46 3.16
N LEU A 193 1.52 -19.67 2.53
CA LEU A 193 1.99 -20.98 2.08
C LEU A 193 2.16 -21.93 3.26
N ALA A 194 2.83 -21.49 4.32
CA ALA A 194 3.06 -22.31 5.51
C ALA A 194 1.75 -22.78 6.18
N ARG A 195 0.73 -21.92 6.20
CA ARG A 195 -0.58 -22.25 6.83
C ARG A 195 -1.45 -23.18 5.98
N ASN A 196 -1.43 -22.97 4.66
CA ASN A 196 -2.39 -23.65 3.78
C ASN A 196 -1.81 -24.87 3.04
N TYR A 197 -0.47 -24.96 2.95
CA TYR A 197 0.23 -26.02 2.22
C TYR A 197 1.45 -26.55 2.98
N PRO A 198 1.30 -26.96 4.26
CA PRO A 198 2.43 -27.42 5.06
C PRO A 198 3.13 -28.61 4.40
N GLY A 199 4.47 -28.50 4.23
CA GLY A 199 5.32 -29.51 3.55
C GLY A 199 5.30 -29.44 2.02
N ARG A 200 4.54 -28.51 1.43
CA ARG A 200 4.48 -28.28 -0.02
C ARG A 200 4.72 -26.81 -0.39
N GLU A 201 5.30 -26.05 0.51
CA GLU A 201 5.46 -24.59 0.37
C GLU A 201 6.23 -24.24 -0.91
N ALA A 202 7.34 -24.94 -1.18
CA ALA A 202 8.19 -24.69 -2.35
C ALA A 202 7.46 -25.00 -3.67
N GLU A 203 6.74 -26.12 -3.72
CA GLU A 203 5.92 -26.51 -4.90
C GLU A 203 4.84 -25.46 -5.18
N MET A 204 4.12 -25.03 -4.13
CA MET A 204 3.04 -24.08 -4.26
C MET A 204 3.57 -22.68 -4.58
N PHE A 205 4.74 -22.29 -4.06
CA PHE A 205 5.42 -21.06 -4.43
C PHE A 205 5.72 -21.02 -5.94
N GLU A 206 6.24 -22.12 -6.49
CA GLU A 206 6.52 -22.24 -7.91
C GLU A 206 5.23 -22.19 -8.75
N GLN A 207 4.18 -22.92 -8.32
CA GLN A 207 2.88 -22.87 -9.00
C GLN A 207 2.28 -21.46 -9.01
N LEU A 208 2.31 -20.76 -7.86
CA LEU A 208 1.83 -19.39 -7.77
C LEU A 208 2.67 -18.42 -8.61
N SER A 209 3.97 -18.63 -8.70
CA SER A 209 4.87 -17.83 -9.55
C SER A 209 4.51 -17.95 -11.03
N LYS A 210 4.22 -19.17 -11.49
CA LYS A 210 3.80 -19.45 -12.88
C LYS A 210 2.43 -18.88 -13.25
N THR A 211 1.63 -18.44 -12.27
CA THR A 211 0.38 -17.72 -12.58
C THR A 211 0.61 -16.30 -13.12
N GLN A 212 1.81 -15.79 -13.02
CA GLN A 212 2.20 -14.51 -13.63
C GLN A 212 2.84 -14.82 -15.00
N PRO A 213 2.39 -14.20 -16.10
CA PRO A 213 2.96 -14.46 -17.45
C PRO A 213 4.47 -14.29 -17.52
N ILE A 214 5.05 -13.37 -16.75
CA ILE A 214 6.51 -13.18 -16.64
C ILE A 214 7.23 -14.37 -15.98
N GLY A 215 6.50 -15.34 -15.37
CA GLY A 215 7.04 -16.59 -14.81
C GLY A 215 7.57 -16.51 -13.38
N ARG A 216 7.43 -15.36 -12.70
CA ARG A 216 7.86 -15.18 -11.31
C ARG A 216 6.95 -14.22 -10.54
N MET A 217 7.02 -14.26 -9.22
CA MET A 217 6.48 -13.19 -8.38
C MET A 217 7.39 -11.95 -8.46
N ALA A 218 6.80 -10.77 -8.34
CA ALA A 218 7.56 -9.54 -8.14
C ALA A 218 8.22 -9.53 -6.76
N GLN A 219 9.28 -8.72 -6.63
CA GLN A 219 9.87 -8.37 -5.33
C GLN A 219 9.26 -7.05 -4.81
N PRO A 220 9.19 -6.84 -3.49
CA PRO A 220 8.70 -5.59 -2.91
C PRO A 220 9.40 -4.34 -3.46
N ASP A 221 10.69 -4.42 -3.75
CA ASP A 221 11.49 -3.32 -4.30
C ASP A 221 11.03 -2.89 -5.70
N GLU A 222 10.48 -3.81 -6.51
CA GLU A 222 9.94 -3.46 -7.82
C GLU A 222 8.69 -2.56 -7.68
N VAL A 223 7.84 -2.85 -6.67
CA VAL A 223 6.68 -2.01 -6.35
C VAL A 223 7.12 -0.68 -5.75
N ALA A 224 8.13 -0.71 -4.87
CA ALA A 224 8.69 0.49 -4.24
C ALA A 224 9.29 1.46 -5.28
N ALA A 225 9.94 0.95 -6.33
CA ALA A 225 10.48 1.77 -7.42
C ALA A 225 9.37 2.54 -8.17
N LEU A 226 8.25 1.89 -8.47
CA LEU A 226 7.10 2.54 -9.09
C LEU A 226 6.46 3.56 -8.11
N ALA A 227 6.35 3.22 -6.83
CA ALA A 227 5.85 4.13 -5.80
C ALA A 227 6.72 5.40 -5.69
N LEU A 228 8.04 5.25 -5.72
CA LEU A 228 8.98 6.37 -5.73
C LEU A 228 8.75 7.28 -6.94
N TYR A 229 8.66 6.72 -8.15
CA TYR A 229 8.37 7.50 -9.34
C TYR A 229 7.08 8.29 -9.21
N LEU A 230 5.97 7.64 -8.83
CA LEU A 230 4.66 8.29 -8.71
C LEU A 230 4.60 9.37 -7.63
N CYS A 231 5.42 9.24 -6.59
CA CYS A 231 5.51 10.23 -5.51
C CYS A 231 6.53 11.35 -5.78
N SER A 232 7.38 11.21 -6.79
CA SER A 232 8.40 12.21 -7.14
C SER A 232 7.83 13.35 -7.99
N LYS A 233 8.64 14.41 -8.17
CA LYS A 233 8.32 15.55 -9.04
C LYS A 233 8.24 15.17 -10.52
N GLU A 234 8.93 14.11 -10.92
CA GLU A 234 8.93 13.62 -12.30
C GLU A 234 7.55 13.08 -12.72
N ALA A 235 6.70 12.71 -11.75
CA ALA A 235 5.31 12.31 -12.01
C ALA A 235 4.29 13.45 -11.84
N ALA A 236 4.72 14.73 -11.91
CA ALA A 236 3.84 15.87 -11.64
C ALA A 236 2.62 15.97 -12.57
N PHE A 237 2.68 15.39 -13.77
CA PHE A 237 1.57 15.36 -14.74
C PHE A 237 0.69 14.10 -14.63
N ILE A 238 0.84 13.32 -13.55
CA ILE A 238 0.14 12.05 -13.34
C ILE A 238 -0.77 12.16 -12.11
N THR A 239 -2.07 12.06 -12.33
CA THR A 239 -3.09 11.97 -11.26
C THR A 239 -4.34 11.22 -11.77
N GLY A 240 -5.09 10.57 -10.88
CA GLY A 240 -6.31 9.83 -11.22
C GLY A 240 -6.05 8.57 -12.04
N THR A 241 -4.91 7.92 -11.86
CA THR A 241 -4.53 6.75 -12.65
C THR A 241 -4.17 5.58 -11.72
N ASP A 242 -4.55 4.37 -12.11
CA ASP A 242 -4.08 3.13 -11.52
C ASP A 242 -2.97 2.52 -12.39
N TYR A 243 -1.92 2.05 -11.76
CA TYR A 243 -0.74 1.47 -12.41
C TYR A 243 -0.61 -0.02 -12.06
N PRO A 244 -1.00 -0.94 -12.96
CA PRO A 244 -0.67 -2.34 -12.80
C PRO A 244 0.84 -2.58 -12.81
N ILE A 245 1.32 -3.36 -11.84
CA ILE A 245 2.67 -3.91 -11.79
C ILE A 245 2.52 -5.41 -11.52
N ASP A 246 2.27 -6.17 -12.58
CA ASP A 246 1.63 -7.47 -12.49
C ASP A 246 2.28 -8.57 -13.35
N GLY A 247 3.40 -8.28 -14.00
CA GLY A 247 4.07 -9.23 -14.89
C GLY A 247 3.20 -9.67 -16.08
N GLY A 248 2.25 -8.82 -16.50
CA GLY A 248 1.34 -9.08 -17.62
C GLY A 248 0.05 -9.82 -17.23
N PHE A 249 -0.23 -9.97 -15.94
CA PHE A 249 -1.36 -10.77 -15.44
C PHE A 249 -2.72 -10.30 -15.96
N ILE A 250 -2.94 -8.97 -16.06
CA ILE A 250 -4.21 -8.43 -16.55
C ILE A 250 -4.33 -8.56 -18.07
N THR A 251 -3.25 -8.29 -18.79
CA THR A 251 -3.32 -8.07 -20.26
C THR A 251 -2.83 -9.25 -21.08
N LEU A 252 -1.94 -10.09 -20.57
CA LEU A 252 -1.33 -11.22 -21.28
C LEU A 252 -1.86 -12.57 -20.76
N ASN A 253 -2.86 -12.58 -19.89
CA ASN A 253 -3.45 -13.80 -19.37
C ASN A 253 -4.40 -14.38 -20.43
N THR A 254 -4.06 -15.54 -20.96
CA THR A 254 -4.83 -16.27 -21.96
C THR A 254 -5.60 -17.42 -21.33
#